data_7144af74b9870a11aa3c281752c2562d
#
_entry.id   7144af74b9870a11aa3c281752c2562d
#
_cell.length_a   1.000
_cell.length_b   1.000
_cell.length_c   1.000
_cell.angle_alpha   90.00
_cell.angle_beta   90.00
_cell.angle_gamma   90.00
#
_symmetry.space_group_name_H-M   'P 1'
#
loop_
_entity.id
_entity.type
_entity.pdbx_description
1 polymer ?
#
loop_
_entity_poly.entity_id
_entity_poly.type
_entity_poly.pdbx_seq_one_letter_code
_entity_poly.pdbx_strand_id
1 'polypeptide(L)'
;MKKIFFALSMLTLLYTSCDPSSDSGSTGFMENVTAESVDAKATAVVVNGKNSNRIVIENHSPISSQWSADQLAEGAVTSSKTYDTIYVTKLGANTVSMHCKNLAVDFKKDFSVNVDEITYLSSELQNRLCVKGSEGNYKSIIADFKGQAIQFSTSFDKSKVLVTQEVKDGKKGNVFEVRNGNGVLSDWAITKDGASEPMGTATLNGDKLMVVEPGNYTLTLTYTLADGQKQTVEVGKYQVDELTTVPKLLNYLSGGDDGDGTTTWEWNGNASAVWGNGPFGSGKKPQWWTVSYNDIEGQGSSKVGGVERNGSHASFTIDMNNNTATNADGTTLPIKVNVLEHKDSKWDQGTISFPTATNDNFVIPMGVNVNGGNAVFQKYYVLVSSDDKLVLTAAEMPENGNAWFYVFKKKAK
;
A
#
# COMPACT_ATOMS: atom_id res chain seq x y z
N MET A 1 -8.32 -32.27 40.30
CA MET A 1 -7.55 -31.67 41.40
C MET A 1 -6.03 -31.84 41.33
N LYS A 2 -5.46 -32.65 40.42
CA LYS A 2 -3.97 -32.81 40.28
C LYS A 2 -3.28 -31.82 39.37
N LYS A 3 -4.00 -31.00 38.58
CA LYS A 3 -3.41 -30.01 37.62
C LYS A 3 -3.22 -28.60 38.19
N ILE A 4 -3.84 -28.29 39.33
CA ILE A 4 -3.73 -26.94 39.96
C ILE A 4 -2.49 -26.86 40.86
N PHE A 5 -1.98 -27.95 41.38
CA PHE A 5 -0.79 -27.96 42.22
C PHE A 5 0.52 -27.77 41.47
N PHE A 6 0.58 -28.09 40.16
CA PHE A 6 1.79 -27.91 39.36
C PHE A 6 2.00 -26.48 38.89
N ALA A 7 0.92 -25.71 38.70
CA ALA A 7 1.00 -24.30 38.31
C ALA A 7 1.41 -23.39 39.49
N LEU A 8 1.09 -23.77 40.72
CA LEU A 8 1.43 -23.00 41.92
C LEU A 8 2.88 -23.19 42.36
N SER A 9 3.47 -24.35 42.08
CA SER A 9 4.89 -24.62 42.40
C SER A 9 5.87 -24.01 41.43
N MET A 10 5.44 -23.72 40.17
CA MET A 10 6.26 -22.97 39.21
C MET A 10 6.25 -21.46 39.46
N LEU A 11 5.19 -20.92 40.05
CA LEU A 11 5.09 -19.49 40.34
C LEU A 11 5.92 -19.09 41.56
N THR A 12 6.17 -20.02 42.50
CA THR A 12 7.03 -19.76 43.68
C THR A 12 8.53 -19.83 43.38
N LEU A 13 8.94 -20.51 42.31
CA LEU A 13 10.35 -20.56 41.88
C LEU A 13 10.82 -19.31 41.16
N LEU A 14 9.90 -18.45 40.69
CA LEU A 14 10.24 -17.19 40.04
C LEU A 14 10.45 -16.02 41.01
N TYR A 15 10.09 -16.17 42.28
CA TYR A 15 10.26 -15.13 43.30
C TYR A 15 11.46 -15.32 44.23
N THR A 16 12.20 -16.41 44.12
CA THR A 16 13.34 -16.68 45.01
C THR A 16 14.72 -16.44 44.41
N SER A 17 14.79 -15.83 43.17
CA SER A 17 16.08 -15.58 42.55
C SER A 17 16.54 -14.11 42.56
N CYS A 18 15.86 -13.25 43.29
CA CYS A 18 16.34 -11.90 43.56
C CYS A 18 16.44 -11.72 45.08
N ASP A 19 17.59 -12.04 45.63
CA ASP A 19 17.96 -11.58 46.98
C ASP A 19 18.49 -10.15 46.83
N PRO A 20 17.75 -9.12 47.25
CA PRO A 20 18.21 -7.72 47.11
C PRO A 20 19.33 -7.36 48.10
N SER A 21 19.75 -8.30 48.93
CA SER A 21 20.75 -7.99 49.96
C SER A 21 22.17 -8.33 49.60
N SER A 22 22.42 -9.00 48.45
CA SER A 22 23.80 -9.41 48.05
C SER A 22 24.47 -8.45 47.02
N ASP A 23 23.74 -7.45 46.52
CA ASP A 23 24.21 -6.63 45.41
C ASP A 23 24.59 -5.18 45.79
N SER A 24 25.00 -4.99 47.06
CA SER A 24 25.55 -3.69 47.49
C SER A 24 26.97 -3.42 46.93
N GLY A 25 27.49 -4.34 46.11
CA GLY A 25 28.82 -4.20 45.48
C GLY A 25 28.78 -3.69 44.03
N SER A 26 27.64 -3.73 43.33
CA SER A 26 27.58 -3.39 41.90
C SER A 26 27.14 -1.93 41.61
N THR A 27 26.48 -1.27 42.55
CA THR A 27 26.02 0.11 42.35
C THR A 27 27.18 1.11 42.26
N GLY A 28 28.21 0.91 43.03
CA GLY A 28 29.42 1.77 43.03
C GLY A 28 30.18 1.74 41.70
N PHE A 29 30.13 0.66 40.95
CA PHE A 29 30.73 0.57 39.62
C PHE A 29 29.94 1.33 38.55
N MET A 30 28.61 1.24 38.62
CA MET A 30 27.73 1.95 37.69
C MET A 30 27.70 3.46 37.90
N GLU A 31 27.89 3.92 39.13
CA GLU A 31 27.96 5.35 39.50
C GLU A 31 29.19 6.07 38.91
N ASN A 32 30.20 5.32 38.53
CA ASN A 32 31.41 5.88 37.94
C ASN A 32 31.46 5.90 36.42
N VAL A 33 30.41 5.39 35.73
CA VAL A 33 30.32 5.43 34.27
C VAL A 33 29.76 6.78 33.84
N THR A 34 30.54 7.53 33.08
CA THR A 34 30.17 8.83 32.51
C THR A 34 30.23 8.77 30.99
N ALA A 35 29.76 9.86 30.33
CA ALA A 35 29.84 9.97 28.88
C ALA A 35 31.28 9.89 28.36
N GLU A 36 32.29 10.31 29.16
CA GLU A 36 33.71 10.25 28.81
C GLU A 36 34.30 8.86 29.03
N SER A 37 33.88 8.17 30.11
CA SER A 37 34.45 6.88 30.50
C SER A 37 33.79 5.67 29.88
N VAL A 38 32.59 5.84 29.28
CA VAL A 38 31.87 4.73 28.65
C VAL A 38 32.63 4.20 27.43
N ASP A 39 32.88 2.90 27.42
CA ASP A 39 33.47 2.18 26.28
C ASP A 39 32.39 1.80 25.30
N ALA A 40 32.14 2.71 24.35
CA ALA A 40 31.13 2.53 23.32
C ALA A 40 31.57 3.20 22.01
N LYS A 41 31.13 2.67 20.91
CA LYS A 41 31.41 3.21 19.57
C LYS A 41 30.25 2.99 18.60
N ALA A 42 30.19 3.87 17.59
CA ALA A 42 29.33 3.75 16.42
C ALA A 42 30.24 3.87 15.17
N THR A 43 30.21 2.87 14.30
CA THR A 43 31.11 2.80 13.16
C THR A 43 30.39 2.40 11.90
N ALA A 44 30.56 3.15 10.80
CA ALA A 44 30.01 2.78 9.52
C ALA A 44 30.65 1.49 8.98
N VAL A 45 29.82 0.61 8.44
CA VAL A 45 30.32 -0.57 7.71
C VAL A 45 30.94 -0.10 6.39
N VAL A 46 32.17 -0.48 6.12
CA VAL A 46 32.85 -0.16 4.86
C VAL A 46 32.44 -1.18 3.79
N VAL A 47 31.94 -0.69 2.66
CA VAL A 47 31.59 -1.49 1.49
C VAL A 47 32.33 -0.90 0.29
N ASN A 48 33.10 -1.70 -0.42
CA ASN A 48 33.90 -1.26 -1.56
C ASN A 48 34.79 -0.01 -1.29
N GLY A 49 35.32 0.11 -0.07
CA GLY A 49 36.19 1.21 0.34
C GLY A 49 35.45 2.50 0.72
N LYS A 50 34.13 2.49 0.80
CA LYS A 50 33.28 3.62 1.21
C LYS A 50 32.51 3.29 2.48
N ASN A 51 32.28 4.29 3.33
CA ASN A 51 31.42 4.15 4.49
C ASN A 51 29.94 4.04 4.02
N SER A 52 29.35 2.91 4.32
CA SER A 52 27.93 2.70 4.02
C SER A 52 27.03 3.31 5.10
N ASN A 53 25.74 3.38 4.81
CA ASN A 53 24.72 3.83 5.76
C ASN A 53 24.31 2.78 6.82
N ARG A 54 25.01 1.67 6.88
CA ARG A 54 24.92 0.68 7.95
C ARG A 54 25.92 1.07 9.05
N ILE A 55 25.43 1.29 10.26
CA ILE A 55 26.25 1.71 11.39
C ILE A 55 26.18 0.61 12.45
N VAL A 56 27.33 0.02 12.74
CA VAL A 56 27.47 -0.91 13.86
C VAL A 56 27.61 -0.08 15.13
N ILE A 57 26.77 -0.38 16.10
CA ILE A 57 26.79 0.21 17.45
C ILE A 57 27.26 -0.85 18.43
N GLU A 58 28.13 -0.47 19.33
CA GLU A 58 28.75 -1.33 20.35
C GLU A 58 28.81 -0.59 21.69
N ASN A 59 28.37 -1.26 22.76
CA ASN A 59 28.57 -0.80 24.13
C ASN A 59 29.20 -1.93 24.93
N HIS A 60 30.47 -1.75 25.31
CA HIS A 60 31.25 -2.70 26.09
C HIS A 60 31.22 -2.40 27.59
N SER A 61 30.63 -1.26 27.98
CA SER A 61 30.46 -0.92 29.39
C SER A 61 29.28 -1.70 29.99
N PRO A 62 29.36 -2.05 31.28
CA PRO A 62 28.30 -2.83 31.95
C PRO A 62 27.11 -1.93 32.36
N ILE A 63 26.62 -1.12 31.42
CA ILE A 63 25.49 -0.23 31.59
C ILE A 63 24.52 -0.37 30.42
N SER A 64 23.22 -0.42 30.74
CA SER A 64 22.18 -0.43 29.72
C SER A 64 22.16 0.87 28.95
N SER A 65 22.03 0.78 27.65
CA SER A 65 21.97 1.94 26.77
C SER A 65 20.84 1.82 25.75
N GLN A 66 20.31 2.97 25.38
CA GLN A 66 19.38 3.12 24.27
C GLN A 66 20.07 3.96 23.19
N TRP A 67 20.13 3.40 22.00
CA TRP A 67 20.71 4.05 20.84
C TRP A 67 19.65 4.69 19.97
N SER A 68 19.94 5.81 19.39
CA SER A 68 19.11 6.48 18.41
C SER A 68 19.96 7.19 17.37
N ALA A 69 19.45 7.36 16.17
CA ALA A 69 20.08 8.20 15.16
C ALA A 69 19.09 9.28 14.69
N ASP A 70 19.58 10.51 14.56
CA ASP A 70 18.77 11.72 14.34
C ASP A 70 18.19 11.77 12.95
N GLN A 71 18.14 10.95 12.10
CA GLN A 71 17.50 11.08 10.78
C GLN A 71 17.18 9.73 10.17
N LEU A 72 15.98 9.29 10.46
CA LEU A 72 15.40 8.14 9.82
C LEU A 72 14.07 8.52 9.21
N ALA A 73 13.89 8.13 7.99
CA ALA A 73 12.67 8.33 7.23
C ALA A 73 11.42 7.76 7.90
N GLU A 74 11.60 6.74 8.73
CA GLU A 74 10.55 5.96 9.38
C GLU A 74 10.46 6.22 10.90
N GLY A 75 11.01 7.33 11.38
CA GLY A 75 11.15 7.64 12.81
C GLY A 75 12.52 7.25 13.35
N ALA A 76 12.81 7.62 14.62
CA ALA A 76 14.09 7.28 15.24
C ALA A 76 14.26 5.78 15.32
N VAL A 77 15.28 5.22 14.65
CA VAL A 77 15.71 3.84 14.92
C VAL A 77 16.30 3.85 16.31
N THR A 78 15.72 3.04 17.16
CA THR A 78 16.20 2.83 18.50
C THR A 78 16.67 1.39 18.64
N SER A 79 17.78 1.19 19.33
CA SER A 79 18.24 -0.14 19.73
C SER A 79 18.62 -0.10 21.21
N SER A 80 18.18 -1.10 21.95
CA SER A 80 18.58 -1.32 23.35
C SER A 80 19.63 -2.43 23.50
N LYS A 81 20.16 -2.93 22.39
CA LYS A 81 21.19 -3.99 22.41
C LYS A 81 22.58 -3.42 22.66
N THR A 82 23.41 -4.21 23.28
CA THR A 82 24.84 -3.88 23.46
C THR A 82 25.64 -3.96 22.17
N TYR A 83 25.15 -4.72 21.20
CA TYR A 83 25.67 -4.83 19.84
C TYR A 83 24.52 -4.92 18.87
N ASP A 84 24.47 -4.01 17.89
CA ASP A 84 23.45 -4.02 16.84
C ASP A 84 23.93 -3.29 15.58
N THR A 85 23.15 -3.35 14.53
CA THR A 85 23.35 -2.55 13.32
C THR A 85 22.13 -1.69 13.08
N ILE A 86 22.33 -0.38 13.06
CA ILE A 86 21.30 0.60 12.70
C ILE A 86 21.58 1.17 11.31
N TYR A 87 20.56 1.74 10.70
CA TYR A 87 20.63 2.29 9.34
C TYR A 87 20.25 3.76 9.37
N VAL A 88 21.03 4.58 8.68
CA VAL A 88 20.70 5.99 8.45
C VAL A 88 20.45 6.21 6.96
N THR A 89 19.70 7.25 6.61
CA THR A 89 19.28 7.51 5.23
C THR A 89 19.92 8.76 4.63
N LYS A 90 20.75 9.47 5.39
CA LYS A 90 21.42 10.69 4.98
C LYS A 90 22.88 10.47 4.62
N LEU A 91 23.32 11.00 3.49
CA LEU A 91 24.75 11.11 3.14
C LEU A 91 25.46 12.18 3.97
N GLY A 92 26.75 12.00 4.16
CA GLY A 92 27.59 12.90 4.96
C GLY A 92 27.55 12.60 6.45
N ALA A 93 27.74 13.62 7.29
CA ALA A 93 27.78 13.46 8.73
C ALA A 93 26.40 13.15 9.31
N ASN A 94 26.34 12.08 10.11
CA ASN A 94 25.20 11.65 10.89
C ASN A 94 25.55 11.62 12.37
N THR A 95 24.61 11.98 13.24
CA THR A 95 24.74 11.84 14.68
C THR A 95 24.05 10.57 15.14
N VAL A 96 24.80 9.70 15.79
CA VAL A 96 24.29 8.51 16.48
C VAL A 96 24.43 8.78 17.98
N SER A 97 23.31 8.75 18.70
CA SER A 97 23.27 9.05 20.11
C SER A 97 23.07 7.79 20.95
N MET A 98 23.83 7.65 21.98
CA MET A 98 23.65 6.64 23.02
C MET A 98 23.15 7.33 24.30
N HIS A 99 22.02 6.90 24.82
CA HIS A 99 21.49 7.35 26.09
C HIS A 99 21.59 6.23 27.11
N CYS A 100 22.33 6.46 28.17
CA CYS A 100 22.45 5.57 29.32
C CYS A 100 21.67 6.15 30.47
N LYS A 101 20.68 5.39 30.96
CA LYS A 101 19.84 5.82 32.08
C LYS A 101 19.51 4.64 32.99
N ASN A 102 19.82 4.80 34.27
CA ASN A 102 19.39 3.93 35.37
C ASN A 102 19.17 4.76 36.62
N LEU A 103 19.13 4.13 37.79
CA LEU A 103 18.94 4.80 39.06
C LEU A 103 20.13 5.71 39.49
N ALA A 104 21.33 5.43 38.98
CA ALA A 104 22.57 6.08 39.40
C ALA A 104 23.08 7.12 38.37
N VAL A 105 22.80 6.91 37.10
CA VAL A 105 23.33 7.73 35.99
C VAL A 105 22.27 8.07 34.95
N ASP A 106 22.40 9.28 34.41
CA ASP A 106 21.62 9.74 33.26
C ASP A 106 22.51 10.62 32.38
N PHE A 107 23.01 10.07 31.27
CA PHE A 107 23.84 10.82 30.33
C PHE A 107 23.62 10.39 28.89
N LYS A 108 23.95 11.31 27.98
CA LYS A 108 23.95 11.08 26.53
C LYS A 108 25.37 11.20 25.98
N LYS A 109 25.74 10.34 25.05
CA LYS A 109 26.96 10.42 24.27
C LYS A 109 26.64 10.38 22.79
N ASP A 110 27.15 11.34 22.04
CA ASP A 110 26.96 11.46 20.61
C ASP A 110 28.19 11.01 19.85
N PHE A 111 27.97 10.28 18.75
CA PHE A 111 28.99 9.80 17.84
C PHE A 111 28.73 10.40 16.46
N SER A 112 29.75 11.02 15.86
CA SER A 112 29.67 11.50 14.49
C SER A 112 30.11 10.39 13.54
N VAL A 113 29.26 9.97 12.64
CA VAL A 113 29.55 8.93 11.65
C VAL A 113 29.32 9.48 10.26
N ASN A 114 30.39 9.46 9.41
CA ASN A 114 30.23 9.89 8.02
C ASN A 114 29.76 8.73 7.15
N VAL A 115 28.79 9.00 6.29
CA VAL A 115 28.23 8.06 5.29
C VAL A 115 28.56 8.56 3.90
N ASP A 116 29.30 7.77 3.14
CA ASP A 116 29.72 8.09 1.78
C ASP A 116 28.74 7.56 0.73
N GLU A 117 28.02 6.48 1.05
CA GLU A 117 27.13 5.81 0.11
C GLU A 117 25.94 5.15 0.84
N ILE A 118 24.72 5.34 0.28
CA ILE A 118 23.52 4.63 0.72
C ILE A 118 23.52 3.24 0.04
N THR A 119 23.86 2.21 0.78
CA THR A 119 23.90 0.82 0.31
C THR A 119 22.75 -0.02 0.86
N TYR A 120 22.05 0.50 1.85
CA TYR A 120 20.93 -0.16 2.52
C TYR A 120 19.78 0.80 2.69
N LEU A 121 18.62 0.42 2.23
CA LEU A 121 17.42 1.28 2.22
C LEU A 121 16.39 0.80 3.24
N SER A 122 15.45 1.67 3.59
CA SER A 122 14.29 1.30 4.40
C SER A 122 13.50 0.14 3.77
N SER A 123 12.71 -0.57 4.57
CA SER A 123 11.91 -1.69 4.06
C SER A 123 10.96 -1.27 2.95
N GLU A 124 10.38 -0.07 3.04
CA GLU A 124 9.51 0.48 1.99
C GLU A 124 10.29 0.68 0.68
N LEU A 125 11.45 1.33 0.76
CA LEU A 125 12.31 1.58 -0.40
C LEU A 125 12.87 0.28 -0.99
N GLN A 126 13.25 -0.68 -0.13
CA GLN A 126 13.70 -2.00 -0.55
C GLN A 126 12.64 -2.76 -1.33
N ASN A 127 11.41 -2.77 -0.84
CA ASN A 127 10.31 -3.52 -1.44
C ASN A 127 9.87 -2.92 -2.78
N ARG A 128 10.04 -1.62 -2.96
CA ARG A 128 9.54 -0.91 -4.16
C ARG A 128 10.60 -0.72 -5.24
N LEU A 129 11.88 -0.57 -4.87
CA LEU A 129 12.88 -0.03 -5.80
C LEU A 129 14.18 -0.82 -5.89
N CYS A 130 14.44 -1.78 -5.01
CA CYS A 130 15.76 -2.39 -4.93
C CYS A 130 15.73 -3.90 -5.09
N VAL A 131 16.74 -4.41 -5.79
CA VAL A 131 17.05 -5.84 -5.85
C VAL A 131 18.14 -6.13 -4.83
N LYS A 132 17.93 -7.13 -3.97
CA LYS A 132 18.92 -7.55 -2.98
C LYS A 132 20.19 -8.09 -3.67
N GLY A 133 21.34 -7.47 -3.39
CA GLY A 133 22.64 -7.96 -3.87
C GLY A 133 23.17 -9.14 -3.05
N SER A 134 24.29 -9.73 -3.51
CA SER A 134 24.92 -10.91 -2.90
C SER A 134 25.39 -10.73 -1.47
N GLU A 135 25.66 -9.51 -1.05
CA GLU A 135 26.14 -9.18 0.31
C GLU A 135 25.07 -8.54 1.20
N GLY A 136 23.79 -8.67 0.86
CA GLY A 136 22.70 -8.02 1.58
C GLY A 136 22.52 -6.53 1.23
N ASN A 137 23.34 -5.99 0.34
CA ASN A 137 23.18 -4.65 -0.21
C ASN A 137 22.12 -4.64 -1.30
N TYR A 138 21.46 -3.51 -1.47
CA TYR A 138 20.41 -3.33 -2.47
C TYR A 138 20.93 -2.50 -3.63
N LYS A 139 20.59 -2.95 -4.85
CA LYS A 139 20.83 -2.17 -6.06
C LYS A 139 19.53 -1.48 -6.45
N SER A 140 19.59 -0.19 -6.71
CA SER A 140 18.45 0.53 -7.29
C SER A 140 18.08 -0.08 -8.64
N ILE A 141 16.79 -0.34 -8.84
CA ILE A 141 16.22 -0.73 -10.14
C ILE A 141 15.67 0.46 -10.91
N ILE A 142 15.80 1.67 -10.36
CA ILE A 142 15.38 2.88 -11.06
C ILE A 142 16.29 3.10 -12.26
N ALA A 143 15.69 3.39 -13.38
CA ALA A 143 16.40 3.66 -14.63
C ALA A 143 16.15 5.10 -15.08
N ASP A 144 17.17 5.70 -15.70
CA ASP A 144 17.03 6.96 -16.40
C ASP A 144 16.21 6.80 -17.69
N PHE A 145 16.07 7.88 -18.47
CA PHE A 145 15.31 7.87 -19.74
C PHE A 145 15.89 6.93 -20.82
N LYS A 146 17.14 6.51 -20.65
CA LYS A 146 17.82 5.58 -21.55
C LYS A 146 17.78 4.14 -21.05
N GLY A 147 17.13 3.89 -19.93
CA GLY A 147 17.06 2.57 -19.30
C GLY A 147 18.33 2.18 -18.51
N GLN A 148 19.23 3.13 -18.23
CA GLN A 148 20.41 2.88 -17.41
C GLN A 148 20.06 2.98 -15.93
N ALA A 149 20.46 1.98 -15.13
CA ALA A 149 20.24 2.00 -13.69
C ALA A 149 20.94 3.19 -13.04
N ILE A 150 20.22 3.91 -12.19
CA ILE A 150 20.72 5.06 -11.44
C ILE A 150 20.76 4.78 -9.94
N GLN A 151 21.68 5.44 -9.25
CA GLN A 151 21.79 5.37 -7.81
C GLN A 151 20.66 6.13 -7.12
N PHE A 152 20.31 5.72 -5.92
CA PHE A 152 19.33 6.40 -5.09
C PHE A 152 19.84 7.80 -4.69
N SER A 153 19.01 8.82 -4.90
CA SER A 153 19.41 10.23 -4.77
C SER A 153 18.92 10.86 -3.47
N THR A 154 19.73 11.77 -2.94
CA THR A 154 19.36 12.68 -1.85
C THR A 154 18.91 14.05 -2.37
N SER A 155 18.76 14.22 -3.69
CA SER A 155 18.28 15.45 -4.32
C SER A 155 17.34 15.11 -5.48
N PHE A 156 16.49 16.07 -5.84
CA PHE A 156 15.56 15.97 -6.95
C PHE A 156 15.80 17.08 -7.97
N ASP A 157 15.85 16.69 -9.25
CA ASP A 157 15.99 17.60 -10.39
C ASP A 157 14.76 17.44 -11.30
N LYS A 158 13.91 18.46 -11.35
CA LYS A 158 12.68 18.45 -12.15
C LYS A 158 12.96 18.30 -13.66
N SER A 159 14.12 18.70 -14.15
CA SER A 159 14.48 18.55 -15.57
C SER A 159 14.63 17.09 -16.01
N LYS A 160 14.78 16.17 -15.07
CA LYS A 160 14.84 14.73 -15.31
C LYS A 160 13.47 14.03 -15.30
N VAL A 161 12.40 14.80 -15.23
CA VAL A 161 11.03 14.29 -15.30
C VAL A 161 10.51 14.44 -16.73
N LEU A 162 10.05 13.34 -17.31
CA LEU A 162 9.47 13.32 -18.64
C LEU A 162 8.04 12.81 -18.57
N VAL A 163 7.13 13.50 -19.23
CA VAL A 163 5.75 13.07 -19.44
C VAL A 163 5.44 13.14 -20.92
N THR A 164 4.96 12.05 -21.47
CA THR A 164 4.51 11.96 -22.86
C THR A 164 3.02 11.67 -22.88
N GLN A 165 2.23 12.61 -23.36
CA GLN A 165 0.80 12.40 -23.61
C GLN A 165 0.59 11.77 -24.98
N GLU A 166 -0.27 10.77 -25.07
CA GLU A 166 -0.70 10.20 -26.34
C GLU A 166 -1.38 11.25 -27.21
N VAL A 167 -1.04 11.25 -28.50
CA VAL A 167 -1.73 12.06 -29.51
C VAL A 167 -2.14 11.14 -30.66
N LYS A 168 -3.41 11.12 -31.00
CA LYS A 168 -3.97 10.32 -32.10
C LYS A 168 -4.83 11.22 -32.98
N ASP A 169 -4.59 11.19 -34.28
CA ASP A 169 -5.31 12.01 -35.27
C ASP A 169 -5.34 13.53 -34.93
N GLY A 170 -4.23 14.00 -34.33
CA GLY A 170 -4.06 15.41 -33.92
C GLY A 170 -4.77 15.77 -32.60
N LYS A 171 -5.48 14.84 -31.96
CA LYS A 171 -6.17 15.06 -30.69
C LYS A 171 -5.34 14.54 -29.52
N LYS A 172 -5.35 15.29 -28.43
CA LYS A 172 -4.69 14.93 -27.17
C LYS A 172 -5.48 13.84 -26.47
N GLY A 173 -4.86 12.67 -26.33
CA GLY A 173 -5.47 11.49 -25.75
C GLY A 173 -5.38 11.44 -24.23
N ASN A 174 -5.93 10.36 -23.69
CA ASN A 174 -6.12 10.14 -22.26
C ASN A 174 -5.01 9.30 -21.60
N VAL A 175 -3.97 8.92 -22.33
CA VAL A 175 -2.85 8.12 -21.83
C VAL A 175 -1.61 8.99 -21.67
N PHE A 176 -0.95 8.86 -20.53
CA PHE A 176 0.26 9.58 -20.16
C PHE A 176 1.34 8.57 -19.77
N GLU A 177 2.43 8.54 -20.51
CA GLU A 177 3.63 7.81 -20.08
C GLU A 177 4.47 8.74 -19.21
N VAL A 178 4.78 8.30 -17.99
CA VAL A 178 5.53 9.09 -17.00
C VAL A 178 6.87 8.43 -16.73
N ARG A 179 7.94 9.23 -16.69
CA ARG A 179 9.29 8.78 -16.37
C ARG A 179 9.99 9.79 -15.47
N ASN A 180 10.69 9.29 -14.48
CA ASN A 180 11.52 10.08 -13.61
C ASN A 180 12.97 9.57 -13.66
N GLY A 181 13.88 10.37 -14.19
CA GLY A 181 15.32 10.07 -14.27
C GLY A 181 16.08 10.33 -12.96
N ASN A 182 15.40 10.78 -11.91
CA ASN A 182 16.00 10.88 -10.58
C ASN A 182 16.00 9.49 -9.89
N GLY A 183 17.01 9.24 -9.08
CA GLY A 183 17.08 8.06 -8.23
C GLY A 183 16.19 8.19 -6.99
N VAL A 184 14.89 8.33 -7.16
CA VAL A 184 13.92 8.56 -6.08
C VAL A 184 12.70 7.66 -6.25
N LEU A 185 12.02 7.40 -5.15
CA LEU A 185 10.72 6.76 -5.21
C LEU A 185 9.71 7.74 -5.81
N SER A 186 8.89 7.29 -6.73
CA SER A 186 7.96 8.14 -7.47
C SER A 186 6.52 7.66 -7.30
N ASP A 187 5.67 8.54 -6.81
CA ASP A 187 4.22 8.35 -6.75
C ASP A 187 3.56 9.43 -7.61
N TRP A 188 2.94 9.01 -8.70
CA TRP A 188 2.31 9.88 -9.66
C TRP A 188 0.81 9.96 -9.41
N ALA A 189 0.23 11.12 -9.60
CA ALA A 189 -1.21 11.32 -9.56
C ALA A 189 -1.65 12.31 -10.63
N ILE A 190 -2.72 11.99 -11.35
CA ILE A 190 -3.36 12.89 -12.31
C ILE A 190 -4.78 13.19 -11.83
N THR A 191 -5.06 14.47 -11.62
CA THR A 191 -6.31 14.96 -11.03
C THR A 191 -7.03 15.87 -12.01
N LYS A 192 -8.31 15.62 -12.24
CA LYS A 192 -9.15 16.51 -13.06
C LYS A 192 -9.35 17.84 -12.37
N ASP A 193 -9.31 18.94 -13.10
CA ASP A 193 -9.52 20.27 -12.53
C ASP A 193 -10.87 20.35 -11.81
N GLY A 194 -10.82 20.82 -10.57
CA GLY A 194 -11.99 20.88 -9.67
C GLY A 194 -12.31 19.59 -8.91
N ALA A 195 -11.59 18.47 -9.16
CA ALA A 195 -11.75 17.26 -8.37
C ALA A 195 -10.81 17.27 -7.15
N SER A 196 -11.26 16.65 -6.04
CA SER A 196 -10.45 16.48 -4.82
C SER A 196 -9.56 15.24 -4.84
N GLU A 197 -9.94 14.24 -5.65
CA GLU A 197 -9.25 12.95 -5.71
C GLU A 197 -8.60 12.74 -7.08
N PRO A 198 -7.44 12.08 -7.14
CA PRO A 198 -6.82 11.74 -8.42
C PRO A 198 -7.68 10.73 -9.18
N MET A 199 -7.73 10.90 -10.51
CA MET A 199 -8.40 9.98 -11.41
C MET A 199 -7.50 8.81 -11.81
N GLY A 200 -6.19 8.99 -11.79
CA GLY A 200 -5.20 7.96 -12.06
C GLY A 200 -3.97 8.13 -11.17
N THR A 201 -3.36 7.01 -10.78
CA THR A 201 -2.11 6.98 -10.00
C THR A 201 -1.15 5.95 -10.57
N ALA A 202 0.14 6.19 -10.44
CA ALA A 202 1.20 5.25 -10.81
C ALA A 202 2.36 5.34 -9.82
N THR A 203 3.10 4.25 -9.64
CA THR A 203 4.18 4.15 -8.66
C THR A 203 5.53 3.78 -9.26
N LEU A 204 5.60 3.57 -10.57
CA LEU A 204 6.79 3.12 -11.29
C LEU A 204 7.21 4.10 -12.39
N ASN A 205 8.48 4.05 -12.75
CA ASN A 205 8.98 4.70 -13.96
C ASN A 205 8.56 3.94 -15.22
N GLY A 206 8.14 4.68 -16.24
CA GLY A 206 7.64 4.09 -17.47
C GLY A 206 6.24 3.51 -17.34
N ASP A 207 5.56 3.83 -16.27
CA ASP A 207 4.13 3.51 -16.09
C ASP A 207 3.26 4.41 -16.97
N LYS A 208 2.08 3.92 -17.24
CA LYS A 208 1.04 4.67 -17.94
C LYS A 208 -0.03 5.09 -16.95
N LEU A 209 -0.24 6.39 -16.87
CA LEU A 209 -1.45 6.96 -16.25
C LEU A 209 -2.52 7.06 -17.33
N MET A 210 -3.74 6.72 -16.98
CA MET A 210 -4.87 6.82 -17.86
C MET A 210 -6.02 7.53 -17.15
N VAL A 211 -6.64 8.48 -17.86
CA VAL A 211 -7.87 9.10 -17.40
C VAL A 211 -9.06 8.62 -18.24
N VAL A 212 -10.24 8.68 -17.67
CA VAL A 212 -11.43 8.04 -18.22
C VAL A 212 -12.47 9.03 -18.71
N GLU A 213 -12.13 10.32 -18.72
CA GLU A 213 -13.00 11.40 -19.19
C GLU A 213 -12.19 12.46 -19.91
N PRO A 214 -12.73 13.14 -20.93
CA PRO A 214 -12.14 14.37 -21.45
C PRO A 214 -12.13 15.51 -20.40
N GLY A 215 -11.21 16.45 -20.54
CA GLY A 215 -11.12 17.61 -19.66
C GLY A 215 -9.71 18.10 -19.41
N ASN A 216 -9.57 18.99 -18.44
CA ASN A 216 -8.28 19.53 -17.99
C ASN A 216 -7.81 18.82 -16.75
N TYR A 217 -6.51 18.56 -16.68
CA TYR A 217 -5.89 17.74 -15.64
C TYR A 217 -4.60 18.37 -15.15
N THR A 218 -4.33 18.22 -13.87
CA THR A 218 -3.04 18.52 -13.25
C THR A 218 -2.35 17.22 -12.89
N LEU A 219 -1.11 17.04 -13.38
CA LEU A 219 -0.25 15.90 -13.04
C LEU A 219 0.73 16.32 -11.94
N THR A 220 0.76 15.55 -10.89
CA THR A 220 1.67 15.72 -9.75
C THR A 220 2.56 14.51 -9.58
N LEU A 221 3.75 14.73 -9.04
CA LEU A 221 4.69 13.72 -8.61
C LEU A 221 5.01 13.93 -7.14
N THR A 222 4.69 12.96 -6.30
CA THR A 222 5.22 12.86 -4.95
C THR A 222 6.46 11.98 -5.00
N TYR A 223 7.61 12.52 -4.67
CA TYR A 223 8.85 11.75 -4.65
C TYR A 223 9.39 11.60 -3.23
N THR A 224 10.06 10.47 -3.00
CA THR A 224 10.76 10.19 -1.74
C THR A 224 12.24 10.06 -2.03
N LEU A 225 13.05 10.88 -1.37
CA LEU A 225 14.50 10.88 -1.45
C LEU A 225 15.10 9.71 -0.65
N ALA A 226 16.39 9.44 -0.84
CA ALA A 226 17.10 8.41 -0.11
C ALA A 226 17.12 8.62 1.41
N ASP A 227 17.02 9.87 1.88
CA ASP A 227 16.88 10.23 3.29
C ASP A 227 15.43 10.16 3.81
N GLY A 228 14.48 9.70 2.96
CA GLY A 228 13.06 9.55 3.29
C GLY A 228 12.24 10.81 3.25
N GLN A 229 12.82 11.95 2.93
CA GLN A 229 12.04 13.18 2.73
C GLN A 229 11.08 13.02 1.57
N LYS A 230 9.80 13.35 1.79
CA LYS A 230 8.75 13.33 0.76
C LYS A 230 8.38 14.74 0.36
N GLN A 231 8.27 14.97 -0.93
CA GLN A 231 7.81 16.24 -1.49
C GLN A 231 6.90 15.99 -2.68
N THR A 232 5.90 16.85 -2.86
CA THR A 232 5.00 16.82 -4.01
C THR A 232 5.26 18.04 -4.90
N VAL A 233 5.42 17.79 -6.18
CA VAL A 233 5.60 18.84 -7.20
C VAL A 233 4.55 18.71 -8.30
N GLU A 234 4.04 19.84 -8.76
CA GLU A 234 3.27 19.90 -10.01
C GLU A 234 4.22 19.67 -11.18
N VAL A 235 3.97 18.65 -11.97
CA VAL A 235 4.75 18.31 -13.16
C VAL A 235 4.26 19.11 -14.36
N GLY A 236 2.94 19.17 -14.55
CA GLY A 236 2.33 19.94 -15.63
C GLY A 236 0.81 19.87 -15.63
N LYS A 237 0.24 20.70 -16.52
CA LYS A 237 -1.20 20.71 -16.83
C LYS A 237 -1.44 20.18 -18.22
N TYR A 238 -2.44 19.36 -18.38
CA TYR A 238 -2.73 18.63 -19.60
C TYR A 238 -4.22 18.72 -19.92
N GLN A 239 -4.51 18.87 -21.20
CA GLN A 239 -5.86 18.77 -21.74
C GLN A 239 -6.03 17.38 -22.36
N VAL A 240 -7.16 16.74 -22.12
CA VAL A 240 -7.59 15.53 -22.83
C VAL A 240 -8.79 15.91 -23.69
N ASP A 241 -8.64 15.77 -24.99
CA ASP A 241 -9.68 16.13 -25.97
C ASP A 241 -10.70 14.99 -26.10
N GLU A 242 -10.19 13.74 -26.11
CA GLU A 242 -11.01 12.53 -26.22
C GLU A 242 -10.28 11.31 -25.66
N LEU A 243 -11.01 10.22 -25.45
CA LEU A 243 -10.43 8.92 -25.06
C LEU A 243 -9.88 8.23 -26.31
N THR A 244 -8.61 8.48 -26.62
CA THR A 244 -7.90 7.83 -27.75
C THR A 244 -7.60 6.36 -27.50
N THR A 245 -7.54 5.98 -26.24
CA THR A 245 -7.42 4.59 -25.75
C THR A 245 -8.49 4.34 -24.72
N VAL A 246 -9.37 3.38 -24.99
CA VAL A 246 -10.37 2.92 -24.01
C VAL A 246 -9.73 1.80 -23.19
N PRO A 247 -9.61 1.96 -21.85
CA PRO A 247 -9.12 0.90 -21.00
C PRO A 247 -9.96 -0.37 -21.13
N LYS A 248 -9.34 -1.53 -21.12
CA LYS A 248 -10.07 -2.81 -21.20
C LYS A 248 -11.19 -2.92 -20.16
N LEU A 249 -10.93 -2.45 -18.93
CA LEU A 249 -11.96 -2.44 -17.90
C LEU A 249 -13.17 -1.62 -18.33
N LEU A 250 -12.99 -0.40 -18.84
CA LEU A 250 -14.10 0.43 -19.30
C LEU A 250 -14.81 -0.21 -20.48
N ASN A 251 -14.06 -0.77 -21.43
CA ASN A 251 -14.63 -1.47 -22.58
C ASN A 251 -15.55 -2.63 -22.13
N TYR A 252 -15.12 -3.45 -21.17
CA TYR A 252 -15.94 -4.53 -20.63
C TYR A 252 -17.17 -4.01 -19.87
N LEU A 253 -17.02 -2.94 -19.09
CA LEU A 253 -18.14 -2.35 -18.36
C LEU A 253 -19.15 -1.66 -19.28
N SER A 254 -18.73 -1.19 -20.46
CA SER A 254 -19.58 -0.57 -21.47
C SER A 254 -20.22 -1.56 -22.45
N GLY A 255 -19.97 -2.84 -22.28
CA GLY A 255 -20.60 -3.89 -23.12
C GLY A 255 -19.69 -4.52 -24.17
N GLY A 256 -18.40 -4.20 -24.18
CA GLY A 256 -17.44 -4.65 -25.18
C GLY A 256 -17.35 -3.73 -26.40
N ASP A 257 -16.61 -4.14 -27.44
CA ASP A 257 -16.31 -3.31 -28.62
C ASP A 257 -17.59 -2.88 -29.40
N ASP A 258 -18.64 -3.69 -29.34
CA ASP A 258 -19.94 -3.41 -29.99
C ASP A 258 -21.01 -2.95 -28.97
N GLY A 259 -20.58 -2.58 -27.77
CA GLY A 259 -21.48 -2.17 -26.69
C GLY A 259 -22.10 -0.79 -26.89
N ASP A 260 -23.30 -0.60 -26.33
CA ASP A 260 -24.01 0.67 -26.33
C ASP A 260 -23.67 1.56 -25.13
N GLY A 261 -22.61 1.24 -24.41
CA GLY A 261 -22.18 1.91 -23.18
C GLY A 261 -22.83 1.33 -21.92
N THR A 262 -23.71 0.32 -22.05
CA THR A 262 -24.41 -0.29 -20.94
C THR A 262 -24.19 -1.78 -20.84
N THR A 263 -24.08 -2.32 -19.63
CA THR A 263 -23.95 -3.76 -19.40
C THR A 263 -24.73 -4.19 -18.18
N THR A 264 -25.58 -5.18 -18.35
CA THR A 264 -26.29 -5.82 -17.23
C THR A 264 -25.57 -7.06 -16.77
N TRP A 265 -25.38 -7.14 -15.45
CA TRP A 265 -24.70 -8.22 -14.77
C TRP A 265 -25.67 -8.99 -13.86
N GLU A 266 -25.57 -10.31 -13.86
CA GLU A 266 -26.31 -11.22 -13.00
C GLU A 266 -25.38 -12.24 -12.36
N TRP A 267 -25.80 -12.94 -11.32
CA TRP A 267 -24.99 -13.98 -10.70
C TRP A 267 -24.54 -15.03 -11.72
N ASN A 268 -23.26 -15.41 -11.65
CA ASN A 268 -22.73 -16.46 -12.54
C ASN A 268 -23.09 -17.85 -12.03
N GLY A 269 -24.28 -18.35 -12.38
CA GLY A 269 -24.75 -19.67 -11.98
C GLY A 269 -23.85 -20.85 -12.40
N ASN A 270 -22.89 -20.63 -13.30
CA ASN A 270 -21.91 -21.63 -13.70
C ASN A 270 -20.64 -21.63 -12.80
N ALA A 271 -20.51 -20.67 -11.90
CA ALA A 271 -19.39 -20.63 -10.98
C ALA A 271 -19.62 -21.59 -9.80
N SER A 272 -18.55 -22.21 -9.31
CA SER A 272 -18.61 -23.09 -8.13
C SER A 272 -19.04 -22.36 -6.87
N ALA A 273 -18.80 -21.05 -6.81
CA ALA A 273 -19.27 -20.13 -5.79
C ALA A 273 -19.54 -18.76 -6.43
N VAL A 274 -20.66 -18.16 -6.11
CA VAL A 274 -21.05 -16.83 -6.63
C VAL A 274 -20.81 -15.73 -5.64
N TRP A 275 -20.82 -16.02 -4.34
CA TRP A 275 -20.61 -15.09 -3.25
C TRP A 275 -19.90 -15.78 -2.09
N GLY A 276 -19.29 -14.98 -1.20
CA GLY A 276 -18.61 -15.49 -0.01
C GLY A 276 -17.39 -14.65 0.35
N ASN A 277 -16.62 -15.10 1.34
CA ASN A 277 -15.44 -14.39 1.80
C ASN A 277 -14.13 -15.11 1.44
N GLY A 278 -13.03 -14.39 1.59
CA GLY A 278 -11.68 -14.87 1.28
C GLY A 278 -10.61 -13.82 1.54
N PRO A 279 -9.34 -14.12 1.17
CA PRO A 279 -8.21 -13.22 1.43
C PRO A 279 -8.24 -11.99 0.51
N PHE A 280 -8.20 -10.80 1.12
CA PHE A 280 -8.00 -9.53 0.42
C PHE A 280 -6.57 -9.43 -0.12
N GLY A 281 -6.41 -8.92 -1.32
CA GLY A 281 -5.09 -8.68 -1.93
C GLY A 281 -4.44 -9.89 -2.61
N SER A 282 -4.99 -11.10 -2.48
CA SER A 282 -4.40 -12.31 -3.08
C SER A 282 -5.40 -13.24 -3.76
N GLY A 283 -6.61 -13.35 -3.25
CA GLY A 283 -7.66 -14.21 -3.83
C GLY A 283 -8.40 -13.53 -4.98
N LYS A 284 -8.91 -14.32 -5.94
CA LYS A 284 -9.76 -13.85 -7.05
C LYS A 284 -11.14 -14.52 -7.07
N LYS A 285 -11.55 -15.15 -5.98
CA LYS A 285 -12.84 -15.80 -5.79
C LYS A 285 -13.07 -16.06 -4.30
N PRO A 286 -14.31 -16.39 -3.86
CA PRO A 286 -14.56 -16.88 -2.51
C PRO A 286 -13.71 -18.11 -2.19
N GLN A 287 -13.13 -18.20 -0.99
CA GLN A 287 -12.22 -19.28 -0.60
C GLN A 287 -12.49 -19.85 0.78
N TRP A 288 -12.86 -19.02 1.77
CA TRP A 288 -13.02 -19.49 3.16
C TRP A 288 -14.45 -19.93 3.44
N TRP A 289 -15.40 -19.12 3.09
CA TRP A 289 -16.81 -19.45 3.11
C TRP A 289 -17.41 -19.14 1.75
N THR A 290 -18.16 -20.07 1.19
CA THR A 290 -18.62 -20.03 -0.18
C THR A 290 -20.10 -20.30 -0.27
N VAL A 291 -20.80 -19.54 -1.11
CA VAL A 291 -22.23 -19.68 -1.40
C VAL A 291 -22.39 -20.01 -2.87
N SER A 292 -23.08 -21.10 -3.15
CA SER A 292 -23.45 -21.45 -4.53
C SER A 292 -24.62 -20.59 -5.04
N TYR A 293 -24.83 -20.61 -6.34
CA TYR A 293 -25.98 -19.92 -6.94
C TYR A 293 -27.32 -20.37 -6.34
N ASN A 294 -27.47 -21.66 -6.07
CA ASN A 294 -28.72 -22.22 -5.54
C ASN A 294 -28.95 -21.82 -4.06
N ASP A 295 -27.87 -21.48 -3.32
CA ASP A 295 -27.96 -21.14 -1.92
C ASP A 295 -28.03 -19.62 -1.67
N ILE A 296 -27.83 -18.79 -2.71
CA ILE A 296 -27.77 -17.33 -2.56
C ILE A 296 -29.10 -16.75 -2.02
N GLU A 297 -30.22 -17.37 -2.35
CA GLU A 297 -31.54 -16.98 -1.87
C GLU A 297 -31.67 -17.07 -0.35
N GLY A 298 -31.05 -18.08 0.26
CA GLY A 298 -31.02 -18.27 1.71
C GLY A 298 -30.10 -17.30 2.46
N GLN A 299 -29.24 -16.58 1.75
CA GLN A 299 -28.33 -15.61 2.35
C GLN A 299 -28.93 -14.21 2.43
N GLY A 300 -29.82 -13.87 1.53
CA GLY A 300 -30.52 -12.62 1.55
C GLY A 300 -31.38 -12.48 0.30
N SER A 301 -32.66 -12.34 0.49
CA SER A 301 -33.59 -12.06 -0.57
C SER A 301 -34.44 -10.85 -0.16
N SER A 302 -34.45 -9.85 -1.00
CA SER A 302 -35.27 -8.67 -0.78
C SER A 302 -35.85 -8.20 -2.11
N LYS A 303 -37.16 -7.80 -2.06
CA LYS A 303 -37.87 -7.32 -3.22
C LYS A 303 -38.40 -5.92 -2.97
N VAL A 304 -38.29 -5.06 -3.98
CA VAL A 304 -38.84 -3.73 -4.01
C VAL A 304 -39.81 -3.67 -5.21
N GLY A 305 -41.07 -3.34 -4.99
CA GLY A 305 -42.05 -3.32 -6.06
C GLY A 305 -42.22 -4.67 -6.78
N GLY A 306 -41.95 -5.79 -6.10
CA GLY A 306 -42.01 -7.13 -6.68
C GLY A 306 -40.73 -7.55 -7.46
N VAL A 307 -39.77 -6.67 -7.62
CA VAL A 307 -38.49 -6.93 -8.27
C VAL A 307 -37.42 -7.31 -7.23
N GLU A 308 -36.64 -8.32 -7.53
CA GLU A 308 -35.61 -8.83 -6.63
C GLU A 308 -34.37 -7.94 -6.63
N ARG A 309 -34.07 -7.33 -5.47
CA ARG A 309 -32.89 -6.50 -5.23
C ARG A 309 -31.67 -7.36 -4.85
N ASN A 310 -31.90 -8.33 -3.96
CA ASN A 310 -30.97 -9.39 -3.58
C ASN A 310 -31.63 -10.74 -3.89
N GLY A 311 -30.84 -11.81 -3.85
CA GLY A 311 -31.31 -13.15 -4.13
C GLY A 311 -30.78 -13.67 -5.45
N SER A 312 -31.23 -14.85 -5.87
CA SER A 312 -30.68 -15.59 -7.00
C SER A 312 -30.93 -14.91 -8.36
N HIS A 313 -32.00 -14.16 -8.50
CA HIS A 313 -32.37 -13.47 -9.74
C HIS A 313 -32.00 -11.98 -9.74
N ALA A 314 -31.31 -11.51 -8.71
CA ALA A 314 -30.86 -10.13 -8.65
C ALA A 314 -29.86 -9.81 -9.77
N SER A 315 -29.96 -8.61 -10.31
CA SER A 315 -29.08 -8.11 -11.35
C SER A 315 -28.87 -6.61 -11.21
N PHE A 316 -27.86 -6.08 -11.88
CA PHE A 316 -27.61 -4.64 -11.96
C PHE A 316 -27.02 -4.27 -13.31
N THR A 317 -27.28 -3.04 -13.73
CA THR A 317 -26.78 -2.48 -15.00
C THR A 317 -25.78 -1.39 -14.70
N ILE A 318 -24.62 -1.44 -15.32
CA ILE A 318 -23.65 -0.35 -15.37
C ILE A 318 -23.87 0.42 -16.65
N ASP A 319 -24.03 1.73 -16.54
CA ASP A 319 -24.11 2.69 -17.64
C ASP A 319 -22.90 3.63 -17.61
N MET A 320 -21.94 3.36 -18.48
CA MET A 320 -20.72 4.14 -18.59
C MET A 320 -20.92 5.48 -19.32
N ASN A 321 -22.03 5.64 -20.08
CA ASN A 321 -22.34 6.91 -20.73
C ASN A 321 -22.74 7.98 -19.70
N ASN A 322 -23.44 7.55 -18.64
CA ASN A 322 -23.94 8.41 -17.58
C ASN A 322 -23.14 8.28 -16.27
N ASN A 323 -22.13 7.39 -16.21
CA ASN A 323 -21.40 7.06 -14.98
C ASN A 323 -22.33 6.68 -13.83
N THR A 324 -23.30 5.80 -14.10
CA THR A 324 -24.28 5.31 -13.13
C THR A 324 -24.33 3.79 -13.13
N ALA A 325 -24.86 3.25 -12.04
CA ALA A 325 -25.29 1.86 -12.01
C ALA A 325 -26.68 1.75 -11.39
N THR A 326 -27.48 0.83 -11.93
CA THR A 326 -28.88 0.66 -11.57
C THR A 326 -29.15 -0.79 -11.18
N ASN A 327 -29.66 -1.03 -9.97
CA ASN A 327 -30.15 -2.34 -9.56
C ASN A 327 -31.48 -2.67 -10.29
N ALA A 328 -31.84 -3.94 -10.38
CA ALA A 328 -33.07 -4.39 -11.02
C ALA A 328 -34.34 -3.76 -10.45
N ASP A 329 -34.35 -3.33 -9.19
CA ASP A 329 -35.44 -2.62 -8.54
C ASP A 329 -35.60 -1.14 -8.96
N GLY A 330 -34.70 -0.63 -9.81
CA GLY A 330 -34.68 0.74 -10.29
C GLY A 330 -33.82 1.69 -9.45
N THR A 331 -33.22 1.23 -8.34
CA THR A 331 -32.29 2.03 -7.55
C THR A 331 -31.07 2.38 -8.40
N THR A 332 -30.84 3.67 -8.63
CA THR A 332 -29.72 4.18 -9.45
C THR A 332 -28.79 5.03 -8.61
N LEU A 333 -27.49 4.73 -8.68
CA LEU A 333 -26.43 5.47 -8.00
C LEU A 333 -25.35 5.93 -8.97
N PRO A 334 -24.74 7.11 -8.74
CA PRO A 334 -23.54 7.51 -9.45
C PRO A 334 -22.38 6.57 -9.10
N ILE A 335 -21.56 6.27 -10.09
CA ILE A 335 -20.33 5.49 -9.91
C ILE A 335 -19.09 6.30 -10.26
N LYS A 336 -17.97 5.92 -9.63
CA LYS A 336 -16.63 6.34 -10.05
C LYS A 336 -15.84 5.09 -10.39
N VAL A 337 -15.30 5.04 -11.59
CA VAL A 337 -14.42 3.95 -12.04
C VAL A 337 -12.99 4.48 -12.06
N ASN A 338 -12.10 3.78 -11.36
CA ASN A 338 -10.66 4.02 -11.42
C ASN A 338 -10.00 2.81 -12.07
N VAL A 339 -9.19 3.04 -13.09
CA VAL A 339 -8.52 2.00 -13.86
C VAL A 339 -7.08 1.89 -13.41
N LEU A 340 -6.63 0.66 -13.15
CA LEU A 340 -5.23 0.32 -12.90
C LEU A 340 -4.70 -0.43 -14.12
N GLU A 341 -3.97 0.29 -14.97
CA GLU A 341 -3.23 -0.30 -16.08
C GLU A 341 -1.73 -0.18 -15.87
N HIS A 342 -1.21 -0.80 -14.81
CA HIS A 342 0.23 -0.93 -14.68
C HIS A 342 0.65 -2.41 -14.78
N LYS A 343 1.88 -2.62 -15.25
CA LYS A 343 2.42 -3.96 -15.57
C LYS A 343 2.43 -4.91 -14.38
N ASP A 344 2.35 -4.42 -13.17
CA ASP A 344 2.61 -5.19 -11.95
C ASP A 344 1.38 -5.45 -11.08
N SER A 345 0.22 -4.85 -11.35
CA SER A 345 -1.02 -5.23 -10.66
C SER A 345 -1.52 -6.56 -11.17
N LYS A 346 -1.13 -7.61 -10.47
CA LYS A 346 -1.59 -8.99 -10.75
C LYS A 346 -2.91 -9.31 -10.07
N TRP A 347 -3.41 -8.47 -9.19
CA TRP A 347 -4.57 -8.77 -8.37
C TRP A 347 -5.85 -8.11 -8.89
N ASP A 348 -5.91 -6.79 -8.99
CA ASP A 348 -7.07 -6.05 -9.48
C ASP A 348 -6.79 -5.32 -10.80
N GLN A 349 -7.85 -4.87 -11.47
CA GLN A 349 -7.82 -4.10 -12.71
C GLN A 349 -8.29 -2.66 -12.51
N GLY A 350 -8.74 -2.35 -11.30
CA GLY A 350 -9.29 -1.05 -10.93
C GLY A 350 -10.38 -1.16 -9.89
N THR A 351 -11.08 -0.06 -9.66
CA THR A 351 -12.16 0.00 -8.68
C THR A 351 -13.42 0.63 -9.25
N ILE A 352 -14.57 0.19 -8.74
CA ILE A 352 -15.84 0.84 -8.92
C ILE A 352 -16.30 1.32 -7.54
N SER A 353 -16.57 2.61 -7.40
CA SER A 353 -17.03 3.19 -6.13
C SER A 353 -18.42 3.77 -6.27
N PHE A 354 -19.21 3.65 -5.20
CA PHE A 354 -20.57 4.14 -5.04
C PHE A 354 -20.61 5.16 -3.89
N PRO A 355 -20.21 6.41 -4.09
CA PRO A 355 -19.98 7.36 -2.99
C PRO A 355 -21.23 7.66 -2.15
N THR A 356 -22.43 7.48 -2.75
CA THR A 356 -23.73 7.78 -2.12
C THR A 356 -24.47 6.53 -1.66
N ALA A 357 -23.86 5.35 -1.75
CA ALA A 357 -24.50 4.11 -1.31
C ALA A 357 -24.71 4.09 0.21
N THR A 358 -25.88 3.59 0.61
CA THR A 358 -26.29 3.38 2.01
C THR A 358 -26.92 2.01 2.17
N ASN A 359 -27.21 1.59 3.41
CA ASN A 359 -27.84 0.30 3.67
C ASN A 359 -29.20 0.13 2.99
N ASP A 360 -29.92 1.23 2.80
CA ASP A 360 -31.24 1.24 2.16
C ASP A 360 -31.18 1.56 0.65
N ASN A 361 -30.03 2.03 0.18
CA ASN A 361 -29.84 2.50 -1.19
C ASN A 361 -28.50 2.01 -1.74
N PHE A 362 -28.49 0.80 -2.31
CA PHE A 362 -27.30 0.15 -2.89
C PHE A 362 -27.65 -0.53 -4.22
N VAL A 363 -26.65 -0.76 -5.05
CA VAL A 363 -26.81 -1.31 -6.40
C VAL A 363 -26.32 -2.75 -6.50
N ILE A 364 -25.13 -3.03 -5.96
CA ILE A 364 -24.56 -4.38 -6.06
C ILE A 364 -25.34 -5.34 -5.17
N PRO A 365 -25.92 -6.42 -5.71
CA PRO A 365 -26.62 -7.41 -4.90
C PRO A 365 -25.73 -7.93 -3.77
N MET A 366 -26.28 -8.11 -2.59
CA MET A 366 -25.52 -8.48 -1.37
C MET A 366 -24.43 -7.49 -0.98
N GLY A 367 -24.55 -6.22 -1.40
CA GLY A 367 -23.59 -5.16 -1.11
C GLY A 367 -23.57 -4.67 0.34
N VAL A 368 -24.37 -5.26 1.22
CA VAL A 368 -24.40 -4.98 2.66
C VAL A 368 -23.52 -5.98 3.40
N ASN A 369 -22.69 -5.49 4.33
CA ASN A 369 -21.90 -6.35 5.19
C ASN A 369 -22.80 -7.16 6.12
N VAL A 370 -22.88 -8.47 5.90
CA VAL A 370 -23.74 -9.36 6.69
C VAL A 370 -23.10 -9.83 8.01
N ASN A 371 -21.78 -9.78 8.15
CA ASN A 371 -21.10 -10.26 9.37
C ASN A 371 -20.95 -9.18 10.45
N GLY A 372 -20.77 -7.94 10.08
CA GLY A 372 -20.46 -6.85 11.00
C GLY A 372 -21.60 -5.87 11.25
N GLY A 373 -22.79 -6.17 10.77
CA GLY A 373 -23.91 -5.25 10.82
C GLY A 373 -24.19 -4.58 9.47
N ASN A 374 -24.91 -3.50 9.47
CA ASN A 374 -25.50 -2.91 8.27
C ASN A 374 -24.60 -1.91 7.53
N ALA A 375 -23.29 -2.13 7.46
CA ALA A 375 -22.41 -1.26 6.69
C ALA A 375 -22.36 -1.68 5.22
N VAL A 376 -22.82 -0.82 4.32
CA VAL A 376 -22.74 -1.06 2.88
C VAL A 376 -21.31 -0.84 2.39
N PHE A 377 -20.90 -1.64 1.42
CA PHE A 377 -19.66 -1.41 0.71
C PHE A 377 -19.81 -0.28 -0.30
N GLN A 378 -18.99 0.75 -0.17
CA GLN A 378 -18.97 1.88 -1.11
C GLN A 378 -17.87 1.76 -2.17
N LYS A 379 -16.97 0.76 -2.05
CA LYS A 379 -15.87 0.55 -2.97
C LYS A 379 -15.66 -0.94 -3.24
N TYR A 380 -15.59 -1.26 -4.52
CA TYR A 380 -15.31 -2.62 -5.00
C TYR A 380 -14.07 -2.59 -5.88
N TYR A 381 -13.19 -3.58 -5.70
CA TYR A 381 -12.06 -3.86 -6.58
C TYR A 381 -12.52 -4.82 -7.68
N VAL A 382 -12.14 -4.55 -8.90
CA VAL A 382 -12.44 -5.41 -10.05
C VAL A 382 -11.29 -6.37 -10.27
N LEU A 383 -11.51 -7.65 -10.02
CA LEU A 383 -10.48 -8.68 -10.08
C LEU A 383 -10.39 -9.35 -11.44
N VAL A 384 -11.51 -9.56 -12.06
CA VAL A 384 -11.64 -10.16 -13.40
C VAL A 384 -12.77 -9.46 -14.11
N SER A 385 -12.50 -8.99 -15.30
CA SER A 385 -13.53 -8.53 -16.25
C SER A 385 -13.21 -9.06 -17.63
N SER A 386 -14.23 -9.45 -18.32
CA SER A 386 -14.20 -9.90 -19.71
C SER A 386 -15.61 -9.67 -20.26
N ASP A 387 -15.80 -9.96 -21.55
CA ASP A 387 -17.09 -9.72 -22.20
C ASP A 387 -18.26 -10.44 -21.52
N ASP A 388 -17.98 -11.51 -20.77
CA ASP A 388 -18.98 -12.36 -20.14
C ASP A 388 -18.85 -12.49 -18.61
N LYS A 389 -17.78 -11.95 -18.00
CA LYS A 389 -17.48 -12.20 -16.57
C LYS A 389 -17.01 -10.95 -15.82
N LEU A 390 -17.61 -10.70 -14.66
CA LEU A 390 -17.20 -9.66 -13.72
C LEU A 390 -17.01 -10.27 -12.34
N VAL A 391 -15.82 -10.10 -11.77
CA VAL A 391 -15.55 -10.47 -10.38
C VAL A 391 -15.21 -9.22 -9.60
N LEU A 392 -16.03 -8.92 -8.60
CA LEU A 392 -15.83 -7.82 -7.67
C LEU A 392 -15.39 -8.34 -6.31
N THR A 393 -14.63 -7.54 -5.59
CA THR A 393 -14.35 -7.78 -4.18
C THR A 393 -14.43 -6.49 -3.38
N ALA A 394 -15.02 -6.57 -2.19
CA ALA A 394 -15.07 -5.48 -1.23
C ALA A 394 -14.28 -5.87 0.03
N ALA A 395 -13.40 -4.98 0.49
CA ALA A 395 -12.66 -5.20 1.73
C ALA A 395 -13.60 -5.01 2.93
N GLU A 396 -13.71 -6.02 3.77
CA GLU A 396 -14.46 -5.94 5.03
C GLU A 396 -13.57 -5.40 6.15
N MET A 397 -12.42 -6.03 6.34
CA MET A 397 -11.38 -5.62 7.28
C MET A 397 -10.03 -5.77 6.58
N PRO A 398 -9.58 -4.73 5.84
CA PRO A 398 -8.34 -4.81 5.06
C PRO A 398 -7.12 -5.13 5.92
N GLU A 399 -7.08 -4.64 7.16
CA GLU A 399 -6.02 -4.89 8.14
C GLU A 399 -5.90 -6.37 8.55
N ASN A 400 -6.99 -7.12 8.46
CA ASN A 400 -7.04 -8.56 8.72
C ASN A 400 -7.03 -9.39 7.44
N GLY A 401 -6.94 -8.75 6.29
CA GLY A 401 -6.96 -9.42 5.00
C GLY A 401 -8.29 -10.03 4.61
N ASN A 402 -9.43 -9.59 5.19
CA ASN A 402 -10.76 -10.11 4.89
C ASN A 402 -11.44 -9.33 3.78
N ALA A 403 -12.06 -10.04 2.85
CA ALA A 403 -12.87 -9.46 1.79
C ALA A 403 -14.07 -10.34 1.40
N TRP A 404 -15.09 -9.69 0.87
CA TRP A 404 -16.23 -10.32 0.24
C TRP A 404 -16.07 -10.33 -1.27
N PHE A 405 -16.38 -11.45 -1.90
CA PHE A 405 -16.24 -11.70 -3.32
C PHE A 405 -17.60 -11.92 -3.95
N TYR A 406 -17.77 -11.40 -5.17
CA TYR A 406 -19.00 -11.41 -5.97
C TYR A 406 -18.64 -11.86 -7.38
N VAL A 407 -19.30 -12.90 -7.88
CA VAL A 407 -18.99 -13.47 -9.20
C VAL A 407 -20.21 -13.36 -10.09
N PHE A 408 -20.14 -12.45 -11.05
CA PHE A 408 -21.20 -12.16 -12.00
C PHE A 408 -20.82 -12.63 -13.41
N LYS A 409 -21.84 -12.83 -14.23
CA LYS A 409 -21.73 -12.96 -15.67
C LYS A 409 -22.58 -11.88 -16.35
N LYS A 410 -22.23 -11.58 -17.61
CA LYS A 410 -23.05 -10.70 -18.44
C LYS A 410 -24.40 -11.35 -18.67
N LYS A 411 -25.49 -10.61 -18.44
CA LYS A 411 -26.84 -11.05 -18.73
C LYS A 411 -27.06 -11.00 -20.23
N ALA A 412 -27.57 -12.07 -20.80
CA ALA A 412 -28.00 -12.07 -22.21
C ALA A 412 -29.11 -11.03 -22.43
N LYS A 413 -28.97 -10.27 -23.52
CA LYS A 413 -30.01 -9.32 -23.96
C LYS A 413 -31.26 -10.04 -24.43
#